data_edc94129d23a9fb42e3c5d95df73c47b
#
_entry.id   edc94129d23a9fb42e3c5d95df73c47b
#
_cell.length_a   1.000
_cell.length_b   1.000
_cell.length_c   1.000
_cell.angle_alpha   90.00
_cell.angle_beta   90.00
_cell.angle_gamma   90.00
#
_symmetry.space_group_name_H-M   'P 1'
#
loop_
_entity.id
_entity.type
_entity.pdbx_description
1 polymer ?
#
loop_
_entity_poly.entity_id
_entity_poly.type
_entity_poly.pdbx_seq_one_letter_code
_entity_poly.pdbx_strand_id
1 'polypeptide(L)'
;MNLIETKSSLQSFIKSNPTIDLIVPVWSSHKAHPFMNRISFIYYRLNDGIDGIININHIDAKKIEKFPIDTLVGENTIVLASRYVVTKGLDYEWIYFEQYGKPFIFNEFAESVYKGYRIDYKELNDCIPLMKWYEVLKAMPVTNNTTQSSITYSSAIRTLGRLEGAGVKVEEEKFIDRFHFNNEYLPKGFAYTKYNPYTITGRPSNRHLGVNWAAMNKSDGSRANVVSRFKGGTLIQFDYESYHIRIIGKMVGYVFPEGETAHEHLAKYYGVTTEESKALSFRYLYGGLDEFAKTIPFFQKVNDYIQSVYQKFVISGRLTTPLYKREIPFQRIETPNEQKVFNYLLQALETEINYKKIEEVLEWCDGRRSKMILYTYDAFLIDVHPQDRDNLLKELTTALERGGFPVRAYEGSNYDNLVVIQ
;
A
#
# COMPACT_ATOMS: atom_id res chain seq x y z
N MET A 1 -27.50 23.92 -5.52
CA MET A 1 -26.39 23.07 -6.03
C MET A 1 -25.83 23.68 -7.30
N ASN A 2 -24.52 23.84 -7.40
CA ASN A 2 -23.86 24.30 -8.60
C ASN A 2 -23.55 23.13 -9.53
N LEU A 3 -23.99 23.22 -10.79
CA LEU A 3 -23.76 22.17 -11.78
C LEU A 3 -22.79 22.67 -12.85
N ILE A 4 -21.64 22.00 -12.96
CA ILE A 4 -20.57 22.34 -13.92
C ILE A 4 -20.51 21.22 -14.97
N GLU A 5 -20.96 21.53 -16.20
CA GLU A 5 -21.11 20.56 -17.29
C GLU A 5 -20.26 20.87 -18.52
N THR A 6 -19.59 22.01 -18.56
CA THR A 6 -18.78 22.44 -19.72
C THR A 6 -17.39 22.86 -19.32
N LYS A 7 -16.44 22.78 -20.26
CA LYS A 7 -15.07 23.29 -20.06
C LYS A 7 -15.06 24.77 -19.69
N SER A 8 -15.94 25.57 -20.28
CA SER A 8 -16.03 27.00 -20.01
C SER A 8 -16.52 27.28 -18.59
N SER A 9 -17.58 26.60 -18.14
CA SER A 9 -18.09 26.76 -16.76
C SER A 9 -17.07 26.28 -15.72
N LEU A 10 -16.33 25.20 -16.01
CA LEU A 10 -15.24 24.73 -15.16
C LEU A 10 -14.09 25.74 -15.07
N GLN A 11 -13.67 26.31 -16.21
CA GLN A 11 -12.64 27.34 -16.23
C GLN A 11 -13.04 28.58 -15.44
N SER A 12 -14.30 29.01 -15.56
CA SER A 12 -14.85 30.13 -14.79
C SER A 12 -14.86 29.82 -13.30
N PHE A 13 -15.25 28.61 -12.91
CA PHE A 13 -15.25 28.15 -11.55
C PHE A 13 -13.83 28.13 -10.95
N ILE A 14 -12.84 27.58 -11.67
CA ILE A 14 -11.44 27.57 -11.21
C ILE A 14 -10.90 28.99 -11.07
N LYS A 15 -11.22 29.88 -12.04
CA LYS A 15 -10.77 31.29 -12.00
C LYS A 15 -11.38 32.07 -10.82
N SER A 16 -12.55 31.69 -10.34
CA SER A 16 -13.15 32.29 -9.14
C SER A 16 -12.41 31.91 -7.84
N ASN A 17 -11.43 31.01 -7.93
CA ASN A 17 -10.63 30.52 -6.82
C ASN A 17 -11.46 30.08 -5.59
N PRO A 18 -12.39 29.12 -5.77
CA PRO A 18 -13.32 28.75 -4.72
C PRO A 18 -12.58 28.05 -3.59
N THR A 19 -12.96 28.32 -2.36
CA THR A 19 -12.49 27.54 -1.21
C THR A 19 -13.36 26.30 -1.07
N ILE A 20 -12.76 25.14 -1.33
CA ILE A 20 -13.45 23.85 -1.32
C ILE A 20 -13.06 23.08 -0.06
N ASP A 21 -14.04 22.68 0.72
CA ASP A 21 -13.87 21.92 1.95
C ASP A 21 -13.80 20.40 1.69
N LEU A 22 -14.57 19.90 0.70
CA LEU A 22 -14.67 18.47 0.40
C LEU A 22 -14.69 18.20 -1.09
N ILE A 23 -13.93 17.20 -1.52
CA ILE A 23 -13.95 16.65 -2.88
C ILE A 23 -14.17 15.13 -2.78
N VAL A 24 -15.15 14.63 -3.52
CA VAL A 24 -15.47 13.19 -3.62
C VAL A 24 -15.53 12.78 -5.08
N PRO A 25 -14.55 12.06 -5.59
CA PRO A 25 -14.62 11.47 -6.92
C PRO A 25 -15.61 10.29 -6.91
N VAL A 26 -16.48 10.23 -7.89
CA VAL A 26 -17.47 9.16 -8.05
C VAL A 26 -17.21 8.45 -9.37
N TRP A 27 -16.86 7.16 -9.30
CA TRP A 27 -16.56 6.32 -10.47
C TRP A 27 -17.82 5.72 -11.08
N SER A 28 -17.71 5.34 -12.34
CA SER A 28 -18.81 4.69 -13.09
C SER A 28 -19.17 3.29 -12.60
N SER A 29 -18.31 2.65 -11.82
CA SER A 29 -18.58 1.37 -11.14
C SER A 29 -17.82 1.34 -9.81
N HIS A 30 -18.48 0.88 -8.76
CA HIS A 30 -17.89 0.71 -7.43
C HIS A 30 -17.13 -0.63 -7.29
N LYS A 31 -17.42 -1.61 -8.16
CA LYS A 31 -16.76 -2.93 -8.14
C LYS A 31 -15.43 -2.93 -8.87
N ALA A 32 -15.35 -2.20 -9.99
CA ALA A 32 -14.13 -2.14 -10.78
C ALA A 32 -13.05 -1.32 -10.06
N HIS A 33 -11.78 -1.72 -10.25
CA HIS A 33 -10.67 -0.95 -9.74
C HIS A 33 -10.67 0.49 -10.30
N PRO A 34 -10.32 1.54 -9.53
CA PRO A 34 -10.31 2.93 -10.01
C PRO A 34 -9.55 3.14 -11.33
N PHE A 35 -8.42 2.43 -11.54
CA PHE A 35 -7.66 2.51 -12.79
C PHE A 35 -8.30 1.80 -14.00
N MET A 36 -9.26 0.91 -13.77
CA MET A 36 -10.07 0.31 -14.85
C MET A 36 -11.29 1.16 -15.17
N ASN A 37 -11.56 2.15 -14.37
CA ASN A 37 -12.82 2.84 -14.28
C ASN A 37 -12.64 4.31 -14.65
N ARG A 38 -13.74 5.00 -14.96
CA ARG A 38 -13.71 6.43 -15.23
C ARG A 38 -14.44 7.17 -14.12
N ILE A 39 -13.91 8.33 -13.73
CA ILE A 39 -14.67 9.22 -12.87
C ILE A 39 -15.89 9.68 -13.64
N SER A 40 -17.07 9.41 -13.10
CA SER A 40 -18.34 9.83 -13.64
C SER A 40 -18.54 11.32 -13.38
N PHE A 41 -18.45 11.71 -12.13
CA PHE A 41 -18.52 13.09 -11.69
C PHE A 41 -17.70 13.29 -10.41
N ILE A 42 -17.45 14.56 -10.07
CA ILE A 42 -16.86 14.97 -8.79
C ILE A 42 -17.94 15.75 -8.03
N TYR A 43 -18.28 15.25 -6.85
CA TYR A 43 -19.03 16.04 -5.88
C TYR A 43 -18.06 16.93 -5.11
N TYR A 44 -18.44 18.18 -4.86
CA TYR A 44 -17.67 19.10 -4.02
C TYR A 44 -18.59 19.88 -3.08
N ARG A 45 -18.02 20.35 -1.97
CA ARG A 45 -18.67 21.27 -1.04
C ARG A 45 -17.75 22.46 -0.80
N LEU A 46 -18.31 23.65 -0.92
CA LEU A 46 -17.63 24.90 -0.60
C LEU A 46 -17.66 25.20 0.89
N ASN A 47 -16.77 26.05 1.36
CA ASN A 47 -16.68 26.46 2.76
C ASN A 47 -17.92 27.25 3.25
N ASP A 48 -18.68 27.86 2.36
CA ASP A 48 -19.95 28.53 2.64
C ASP A 48 -21.15 27.55 2.71
N GLY A 49 -20.89 26.24 2.56
CA GLY A 49 -21.88 25.19 2.61
C GLY A 49 -22.61 24.92 1.29
N ILE A 50 -22.21 25.55 0.21
CA ILE A 50 -22.79 25.31 -1.12
C ILE A 50 -22.22 24.02 -1.70
N ASP A 51 -23.11 23.11 -2.08
CA ASP A 51 -22.76 21.86 -2.76
C ASP A 51 -22.76 22.03 -4.28
N GLY A 52 -21.91 21.24 -4.95
CA GLY A 52 -21.86 21.23 -6.39
C GLY A 52 -21.37 19.93 -6.99
N ILE A 53 -21.57 19.79 -8.28
CA ILE A 53 -21.13 18.65 -9.09
C ILE A 53 -20.39 19.13 -10.30
N ILE A 54 -19.22 18.54 -10.54
CA ILE A 54 -18.47 18.70 -11.80
C ILE A 54 -18.64 17.40 -12.58
N ASN A 55 -19.33 17.49 -13.71
CA ASN A 55 -19.52 16.35 -14.57
C ASN A 55 -18.27 16.05 -15.38
N ILE A 56 -17.70 14.85 -15.21
CA ILE A 56 -16.54 14.40 -15.99
C ILE A 56 -16.97 13.49 -17.14
N ASN A 57 -17.73 12.44 -16.85
CA ASN A 57 -18.11 11.39 -17.80
C ASN A 57 -19.49 10.80 -17.52
N HIS A 58 -20.37 11.53 -16.83
CA HIS A 58 -21.70 11.01 -16.54
C HIS A 58 -22.50 10.82 -17.83
N ILE A 59 -23.32 9.77 -17.87
CA ILE A 59 -24.05 9.38 -19.08
C ILE A 59 -25.06 10.43 -19.54
N ASP A 60 -25.65 11.17 -18.60
CA ASP A 60 -26.71 12.13 -18.85
C ASP A 60 -26.24 13.56 -19.09
N ALA A 61 -24.93 13.78 -19.22
CA ALA A 61 -24.40 15.14 -19.34
C ALA A 61 -23.19 15.27 -20.27
N LYS A 62 -22.88 16.53 -20.63
CA LYS A 62 -21.75 16.85 -21.49
C LYS A 62 -20.44 16.52 -20.81
N LYS A 63 -19.54 15.82 -21.53
CA LYS A 63 -18.27 15.35 -21.00
C LYS A 63 -17.27 16.49 -20.87
N ILE A 64 -16.66 16.59 -19.67
CA ILE A 64 -15.46 17.37 -19.43
C ILE A 64 -14.28 16.39 -19.48
N GLU A 65 -13.64 16.28 -20.63
CA GLU A 65 -12.48 15.39 -20.78
C GLU A 65 -11.30 15.92 -19.96
N LYS A 66 -10.59 15.04 -19.25
CA LYS A 66 -9.33 15.26 -18.51
C LYS A 66 -9.30 16.56 -17.70
N PHE A 67 -9.53 16.41 -16.42
CA PHE A 67 -9.48 17.48 -15.46
C PHE A 67 -8.53 17.13 -14.31
N PRO A 68 -7.49 17.93 -14.04
CA PRO A 68 -6.58 17.72 -12.93
C PRO A 68 -7.26 18.18 -11.63
N ILE A 69 -7.71 17.21 -10.81
CA ILE A 69 -8.37 17.47 -9.52
C ILE A 69 -7.48 18.29 -8.58
N ASP A 70 -6.15 18.11 -8.68
CA ASP A 70 -5.16 18.88 -7.90
C ASP A 70 -5.36 20.41 -8.01
N THR A 71 -5.93 20.92 -9.10
CA THR A 71 -6.21 22.35 -9.27
C THR A 71 -7.32 22.87 -8.37
N LEU A 72 -8.12 21.98 -7.80
CA LEU A 72 -9.21 22.31 -6.86
C LEU A 72 -8.80 22.10 -5.39
N VAL A 73 -7.64 21.50 -5.14
CA VAL A 73 -7.23 21.11 -3.80
C VAL A 73 -6.50 22.25 -3.11
N GLY A 74 -7.15 22.88 -2.15
CA GLY A 74 -6.56 23.83 -1.21
C GLY A 74 -5.89 23.12 -0.02
N GLU A 75 -5.28 23.91 0.85
CA GLU A 75 -4.52 23.41 2.02
C GLU A 75 -5.38 22.57 2.98
N ASN A 76 -6.64 22.95 3.15
CA ASN A 76 -7.57 22.29 4.08
C ASN A 76 -8.64 21.44 3.38
N THR A 77 -8.51 21.21 2.08
CA THR A 77 -9.50 20.44 1.32
C THR A 77 -9.42 18.96 1.67
N ILE A 78 -10.52 18.39 2.13
CA ILE A 78 -10.67 16.95 2.34
C ILE A 78 -10.92 16.29 0.99
N VAL A 79 -10.05 15.37 0.58
CA VAL A 79 -10.22 14.60 -0.66
C VAL A 79 -10.37 13.13 -0.31
N LEU A 80 -11.53 12.54 -0.61
CA LEU A 80 -11.75 11.09 -0.44
C LEU A 80 -11.14 10.31 -1.62
N ALA A 81 -10.72 9.08 -1.35
CA ALA A 81 -9.98 8.24 -2.31
C ALA A 81 -8.74 8.97 -2.90
N SER A 82 -8.11 9.80 -2.09
CA SER A 82 -7.02 10.72 -2.46
C SER A 82 -5.91 10.04 -3.25
N ARG A 83 -5.54 8.81 -2.87
CA ARG A 83 -4.46 8.03 -3.51
C ARG A 83 -4.64 7.75 -5.01
N TYR A 84 -5.86 7.90 -5.52
CA TYR A 84 -6.17 7.68 -6.94
C TYR A 84 -6.34 8.95 -7.76
N VAL A 85 -6.48 10.10 -7.10
CA VAL A 85 -6.95 11.32 -7.78
C VAL A 85 -6.08 12.54 -7.56
N VAL A 86 -5.23 12.56 -6.52
CA VAL A 86 -4.37 13.70 -6.22
C VAL A 86 -2.92 13.29 -6.01
N THR A 87 -2.00 14.20 -6.31
CA THR A 87 -0.56 13.97 -6.19
C THR A 87 0.02 14.40 -4.84
N LYS A 88 -0.72 15.18 -4.06
CA LYS A 88 -0.29 15.74 -2.77
C LYS A 88 -1.45 15.83 -1.78
N GLY A 89 -1.16 16.20 -0.55
CA GLY A 89 -2.14 16.41 0.52
C GLY A 89 -2.22 15.23 1.51
N LEU A 90 -3.14 15.32 2.46
CA LEU A 90 -3.37 14.31 3.47
C LEU A 90 -4.28 13.19 2.94
N ASP A 91 -4.05 11.96 3.41
CA ASP A 91 -5.00 10.87 3.24
C ASP A 91 -5.95 10.85 4.46
N TYR A 92 -7.15 11.35 4.26
CA TYR A 92 -8.13 11.47 5.35
C TYR A 92 -8.70 10.11 5.79
N GLU A 93 -8.66 9.12 4.92
CA GLU A 93 -9.02 7.73 5.27
C GLU A 93 -8.01 7.15 6.26
N TRP A 94 -6.72 7.48 6.07
CA TRP A 94 -5.67 7.13 7.04
C TRP A 94 -5.84 7.86 8.36
N ILE A 95 -6.10 9.15 8.35
CA ILE A 95 -6.34 9.95 9.57
C ILE A 95 -7.56 9.42 10.33
N TYR A 96 -8.63 9.10 9.62
CA TYR A 96 -9.81 8.45 10.21
C TYR A 96 -9.45 7.10 10.86
N PHE A 97 -8.67 6.26 10.15
CA PHE A 97 -8.20 4.99 10.70
C PHE A 97 -7.34 5.19 11.95
N GLU A 98 -6.42 6.15 11.95
CA GLU A 98 -5.59 6.47 13.12
C GLU A 98 -6.42 6.93 14.32
N GLN A 99 -7.49 7.64 14.09
CA GLN A 99 -8.35 8.14 15.19
C GLN A 99 -9.30 7.05 15.71
N TYR A 100 -9.96 6.32 14.85
CA TYR A 100 -11.07 5.43 15.23
C TYR A 100 -10.70 3.94 15.26
N GLY A 101 -9.54 3.54 14.80
CA GLY A 101 -9.08 2.14 14.81
C GLY A 101 -9.77 1.23 13.79
N LYS A 102 -10.61 1.78 12.93
CA LYS A 102 -11.33 1.05 11.89
C LYS A 102 -11.21 1.79 10.55
N PRO A 103 -11.12 1.06 9.42
CA PRO A 103 -11.01 1.71 8.13
C PRO A 103 -12.27 2.51 7.80
N PHE A 104 -12.09 3.60 7.07
CA PHE A 104 -13.19 4.31 6.44
C PHE A 104 -13.70 3.47 5.26
N ILE A 105 -14.97 3.06 5.29
CA ILE A 105 -15.52 2.18 4.26
C ILE A 105 -16.07 3.04 3.12
N PHE A 106 -15.15 3.54 2.29
CA PHE A 106 -15.50 4.35 1.11
C PHE A 106 -16.44 3.61 0.14
N ASN A 107 -16.32 2.28 0.01
CA ASN A 107 -17.16 1.51 -0.89
C ASN A 107 -18.63 1.46 -0.42
N GLU A 108 -18.91 1.24 0.88
CA GLU A 108 -20.27 1.29 1.41
C GLU A 108 -20.88 2.68 1.24
N PHE A 109 -20.04 3.69 1.42
CA PHE A 109 -20.39 5.06 1.20
C PHE A 109 -20.68 5.35 -0.29
N ALA A 110 -19.81 4.92 -1.21
CA ALA A 110 -20.01 5.04 -2.64
C ALA A 110 -21.24 4.25 -3.12
N GLU A 111 -21.50 3.06 -2.55
CA GLU A 111 -22.70 2.26 -2.85
C GLU A 111 -23.98 2.94 -2.40
N SER A 112 -23.97 3.64 -1.27
CA SER A 112 -25.13 4.36 -0.76
C SER A 112 -25.46 5.61 -1.57
N VAL A 113 -24.46 6.19 -2.23
CA VAL A 113 -24.59 7.42 -3.02
C VAL A 113 -24.76 7.10 -4.50
N TYR A 114 -24.17 6.02 -4.98
CA TYR A 114 -24.05 5.74 -6.40
C TYR A 114 -24.49 4.31 -6.74
N LYS A 115 -25.69 4.19 -7.25
CA LYS A 115 -26.19 2.93 -7.81
C LYS A 115 -25.81 2.77 -9.29
N GLY A 116 -24.56 3.05 -9.63
CA GLY A 116 -24.04 2.96 -11.00
C GLY A 116 -24.40 4.17 -11.87
N TYR A 117 -24.27 4.05 -13.18
CA TYR A 117 -24.47 5.10 -14.19
C TYR A 117 -25.84 5.76 -14.26
N ARG A 118 -26.81 5.27 -13.48
CA ARG A 118 -28.22 5.61 -13.64
C ARG A 118 -28.76 6.57 -12.59
N ILE A 119 -27.90 7.12 -11.73
CA ILE A 119 -28.34 8.13 -10.77
C ILE A 119 -28.54 9.46 -11.50
N ASP A 120 -29.66 10.09 -11.28
CA ASP A 120 -29.79 11.49 -11.61
C ASP A 120 -28.94 12.31 -10.64
N TYR A 121 -27.68 12.58 -11.06
CA TYR A 121 -26.74 13.36 -10.27
C TYR A 121 -27.19 14.81 -10.05
N LYS A 122 -28.28 15.24 -10.68
CA LYS A 122 -28.91 16.55 -10.50
C LYS A 122 -29.74 16.61 -9.22
N GLU A 123 -30.06 15.46 -8.64
CA GLU A 123 -30.82 15.39 -7.39
C GLU A 123 -29.90 15.35 -6.18
N LEU A 124 -30.01 16.34 -5.32
CA LEU A 124 -29.23 16.46 -4.08
C LEU A 124 -29.49 15.36 -3.06
N ASN A 125 -30.64 14.71 -3.11
CA ASN A 125 -31.00 13.65 -2.18
C ASN A 125 -30.01 12.48 -2.18
N ASP A 126 -29.38 12.21 -3.32
CA ASP A 126 -28.37 11.18 -3.45
C ASP A 126 -27.02 11.54 -2.80
N CYS A 127 -26.81 12.83 -2.52
CA CYS A 127 -25.62 13.33 -1.85
C CYS A 127 -25.75 13.40 -0.30
N ILE A 128 -26.93 13.14 0.27
CA ILE A 128 -27.16 13.18 1.72
C ILE A 128 -26.16 12.31 2.52
N PRO A 129 -25.85 11.05 2.11
CA PRO A 129 -24.84 10.26 2.78
C PRO A 129 -23.44 10.90 2.76
N LEU A 130 -23.08 11.61 1.67
CA LEU A 130 -21.81 12.34 1.55
C LEU A 130 -21.72 13.47 2.58
N MET A 131 -22.78 14.23 2.74
CA MET A 131 -22.85 15.32 3.73
C MET A 131 -22.69 14.80 5.16
N LYS A 132 -23.33 13.66 5.48
CA LYS A 132 -23.22 13.03 6.80
C LYS A 132 -21.76 12.62 7.12
N TRP A 133 -21.05 12.08 6.17
CA TRP A 133 -19.64 11.73 6.33
C TRP A 133 -18.73 12.96 6.36
N TYR A 134 -19.07 14.00 5.62
CA TYR A 134 -18.33 15.26 5.69
C TYR A 134 -18.32 15.83 7.10
N GLU A 135 -19.47 15.85 7.79
CA GLU A 135 -19.52 16.34 9.17
C GLU A 135 -18.65 15.48 10.11
N VAL A 136 -18.61 14.17 9.92
CA VAL A 136 -17.72 13.28 10.66
C VAL A 136 -16.25 13.60 10.37
N LEU A 137 -15.89 13.79 9.09
CA LEU A 137 -14.50 14.08 8.69
C LEU A 137 -14.06 15.48 9.13
N LYS A 138 -14.96 16.47 9.03
CA LYS A 138 -14.68 17.85 9.46
C LYS A 138 -14.52 17.96 10.98
N ALA A 139 -15.24 17.16 11.75
CA ALA A 139 -15.13 17.09 13.21
C ALA A 139 -13.84 16.42 13.69
N MET A 140 -13.10 15.75 12.80
CA MET A 140 -11.79 15.21 13.17
C MET A 140 -10.81 16.36 13.46
N PRO A 141 -10.02 16.30 14.53
CA PRO A 141 -9.06 17.34 14.89
C PRO A 141 -7.83 17.32 13.95
N VAL A 142 -8.06 17.52 12.66
CA VAL A 142 -7.03 17.47 11.61
C VAL A 142 -6.09 18.69 11.71
N THR A 143 -6.62 19.85 12.08
CA THR A 143 -5.89 21.11 12.00
C THR A 143 -4.83 21.29 13.08
N ASN A 144 -4.96 20.64 14.25
CA ASN A 144 -4.01 20.80 15.35
C ASN A 144 -3.18 19.53 15.66
N ASN A 145 -3.47 18.40 15.02
CA ASN A 145 -2.82 17.10 15.29
C ASN A 145 -2.32 16.39 14.03
N THR A 146 -2.12 17.11 12.92
CA THR A 146 -1.44 16.54 11.75
C THR A 146 0.01 16.28 12.12
N THR A 147 0.32 15.06 12.48
CA THR A 147 1.67 14.65 12.83
C THR A 147 2.52 14.47 11.56
N GLN A 148 3.84 14.61 11.69
CA GLN A 148 4.77 14.25 10.61
C GLN A 148 4.53 12.81 10.13
N SER A 149 4.11 11.92 11.02
CA SER A 149 3.71 10.55 10.70
C SER A 149 2.53 10.51 9.73
N SER A 150 1.45 11.29 9.98
CA SER A 150 0.27 11.33 9.11
C SER A 150 0.61 11.80 7.69
N ILE A 151 1.50 12.80 7.57
CA ILE A 151 1.98 13.30 6.27
C ILE A 151 2.75 12.19 5.54
N THR A 152 3.65 11.52 6.24
CA THR A 152 4.50 10.47 5.66
C THR A 152 3.68 9.25 5.22
N TYR A 153 2.73 8.82 6.05
CA TYR A 153 1.82 7.73 5.66
C TYR A 153 0.90 8.11 4.49
N SER A 154 0.42 9.36 4.44
CA SER A 154 -0.37 9.83 3.29
C SER A 154 0.42 9.74 1.99
N SER A 155 1.72 10.09 2.00
CA SER A 155 2.60 9.90 0.84
C SER A 155 2.77 8.41 0.48
N ALA A 156 3.04 7.56 1.47
CA ALA A 156 3.20 6.13 1.28
C ALA A 156 1.93 5.46 0.70
N ILE A 157 0.75 5.88 1.12
CA ILE A 157 -0.52 5.38 0.61
C ILE A 157 -0.73 5.78 -0.85
N ARG A 158 -0.35 7.01 -1.24
CA ARG A 158 -0.35 7.41 -2.66
C ARG A 158 0.64 6.60 -3.49
N THR A 159 1.80 6.27 -2.93
CA THR A 159 2.78 5.38 -3.56
C THR A 159 2.18 4.00 -3.85
N LEU A 160 1.41 3.42 -2.92
CA LEU A 160 0.65 2.20 -3.18
C LEU A 160 -0.39 2.38 -4.29
N GLY A 161 -1.10 3.51 -4.33
CA GLY A 161 -2.02 3.84 -5.43
C GLY A 161 -1.31 3.86 -6.79
N ARG A 162 -0.12 4.46 -6.88
CA ARG A 162 0.71 4.43 -8.11
C ARG A 162 1.08 3.00 -8.52
N LEU A 163 1.48 2.16 -7.58
CA LEU A 163 1.80 0.74 -7.81
C LEU A 163 0.58 -0.03 -8.35
N GLU A 164 -0.59 0.15 -7.76
CA GLU A 164 -1.84 -0.45 -8.23
C GLU A 164 -2.14 -0.10 -9.70
N GLY A 165 -1.80 1.13 -10.11
CA GLY A 165 -2.00 1.64 -11.48
C GLY A 165 -1.20 0.92 -12.55
N ALA A 166 -0.14 0.21 -12.19
CA ALA A 166 0.67 -0.55 -13.14
C ALA A 166 -0.12 -1.73 -13.74
N GLY A 167 -1.04 -2.34 -12.99
CA GLY A 167 -1.74 -3.56 -13.35
C GLY A 167 -0.79 -4.76 -13.54
N VAL A 168 -1.31 -5.94 -13.42
CA VAL A 168 -0.59 -7.21 -13.56
C VAL A 168 -1.07 -7.91 -14.83
N LYS A 169 -0.19 -8.14 -15.80
CA LYS A 169 -0.53 -8.91 -16.99
C LYS A 169 -0.68 -10.38 -16.63
N VAL A 170 -1.79 -10.99 -17.07
CA VAL A 170 -2.09 -12.41 -16.81
C VAL A 170 -2.45 -13.16 -18.08
N GLU A 171 -2.30 -14.50 -18.07
CA GLU A 171 -2.87 -15.39 -19.06
C GLU A 171 -4.37 -15.53 -18.79
N GLU A 172 -5.19 -14.83 -19.59
CA GLU A 172 -6.62 -14.57 -19.32
C GLU A 172 -7.42 -15.84 -19.00
N GLU A 173 -7.40 -16.83 -19.89
CA GLU A 173 -8.18 -18.06 -19.73
C GLU A 173 -7.80 -18.81 -18.45
N LYS A 174 -6.51 -19.06 -18.25
CA LYS A 174 -6.01 -19.76 -17.06
C LYS A 174 -6.28 -19.01 -15.77
N PHE A 175 -6.19 -17.68 -15.81
CA PHE A 175 -6.45 -16.83 -14.64
C PHE A 175 -7.92 -16.84 -14.26
N ILE A 176 -8.82 -16.76 -15.26
CA ILE A 176 -10.27 -16.83 -15.06
C ILE A 176 -10.65 -18.18 -14.44
N ASP A 177 -10.16 -19.28 -14.99
CA ASP A 177 -10.44 -20.63 -14.49
C ASP A 177 -9.91 -20.83 -13.06
N ARG A 178 -8.68 -20.39 -12.81
CA ARG A 178 -8.02 -20.58 -11.50
C ARG A 178 -8.68 -19.82 -10.36
N PHE A 179 -9.09 -18.58 -10.63
CA PHE A 179 -9.63 -17.68 -9.60
C PHE A 179 -11.14 -17.46 -9.70
N HIS A 180 -11.82 -18.14 -10.62
CA HIS A 180 -13.23 -17.88 -10.97
C HIS A 180 -13.47 -16.39 -11.21
N PHE A 181 -12.52 -15.77 -11.93
CA PHE A 181 -12.48 -14.32 -12.10
C PHE A 181 -13.43 -13.88 -13.22
N ASN A 182 -14.14 -12.78 -13.03
CA ASN A 182 -15.01 -12.25 -14.08
C ASN A 182 -14.17 -11.53 -15.15
N ASN A 183 -14.30 -11.96 -16.40
CA ASN A 183 -13.60 -11.39 -17.55
C ASN A 183 -13.83 -9.88 -17.74
N GLU A 184 -14.98 -9.38 -17.33
CA GLU A 184 -15.30 -7.94 -17.31
C GLU A 184 -14.23 -7.10 -16.57
N TYR A 185 -13.53 -7.69 -15.60
CA TYR A 185 -12.49 -7.02 -14.81
C TYR A 185 -11.06 -7.34 -15.26
N LEU A 186 -10.88 -7.89 -16.49
CA LEU A 186 -9.58 -8.17 -17.10
C LEU A 186 -9.35 -7.40 -18.41
N PRO A 187 -9.40 -6.05 -18.42
CA PRO A 187 -9.24 -5.30 -19.65
C PRO A 187 -7.88 -5.60 -20.30
N LYS A 188 -7.91 -6.18 -21.51
CA LYS A 188 -6.71 -6.56 -22.26
C LYS A 188 -5.78 -7.53 -21.49
N GLY A 189 -6.34 -8.38 -20.61
CA GLY A 189 -5.60 -9.32 -19.78
C GLY A 189 -4.79 -8.66 -18.65
N PHE A 190 -5.24 -7.52 -18.14
CA PHE A 190 -4.68 -6.91 -16.96
C PHE A 190 -5.60 -7.07 -15.76
N ALA A 191 -5.12 -7.73 -14.72
CA ALA A 191 -5.72 -7.72 -13.39
C ALA A 191 -5.12 -6.58 -12.56
N TYR A 192 -5.90 -6.03 -11.64
CA TYR A 192 -5.43 -4.96 -10.76
C TYR A 192 -5.37 -5.45 -9.31
N THR A 193 -4.36 -5.03 -8.62
CA THR A 193 -4.19 -5.26 -7.18
C THR A 193 -4.84 -4.12 -6.39
N LYS A 194 -5.21 -4.38 -5.13
CA LYS A 194 -5.71 -3.34 -4.23
C LYS A 194 -5.09 -3.51 -2.86
N TYR A 195 -4.20 -2.62 -2.51
CA TYR A 195 -3.54 -2.62 -1.22
C TYR A 195 -4.41 -1.96 -0.15
N ASN A 196 -4.54 -2.63 0.99
CA ASN A 196 -5.20 -2.07 2.17
C ASN A 196 -4.15 -1.77 3.25
N PRO A 197 -3.71 -0.52 3.39
CA PRO A 197 -2.74 -0.11 4.42
C PRO A 197 -3.38 0.12 5.79
N TYR A 198 -4.71 0.11 5.90
CA TYR A 198 -5.45 0.42 7.13
C TYR A 198 -5.43 -0.79 8.08
N THR A 199 -4.23 -1.12 8.55
CA THR A 199 -3.94 -2.20 9.48
C THR A 199 -3.20 -1.64 10.71
N ILE A 200 -3.20 -2.37 11.83
CA ILE A 200 -2.56 -1.90 13.06
C ILE A 200 -1.08 -1.57 12.83
N THR A 201 -0.37 -2.39 12.07
CA THR A 201 1.06 -2.19 11.77
C THR A 201 1.31 -1.34 10.52
N GLY A 202 0.25 -0.95 9.78
CA GLY A 202 0.38 -0.32 8.47
C GLY A 202 0.78 -1.28 7.35
N ARG A 203 1.09 -2.55 7.66
CA ARG A 203 1.48 -3.56 6.67
C ARG A 203 0.32 -3.86 5.74
N PRO A 204 0.43 -3.53 4.45
CA PRO A 204 -0.72 -3.61 3.57
C PRO A 204 -1.06 -5.06 3.22
N SER A 205 -2.33 -5.42 3.37
CA SER A 205 -2.85 -6.61 2.70
C SER A 205 -3.14 -6.29 1.24
N ASN A 206 -3.12 -7.30 0.38
CA ASN A 206 -3.36 -7.13 -1.05
C ASN A 206 -4.39 -8.15 -1.54
N ARG A 207 -5.65 -7.72 -1.58
CA ARG A 207 -6.75 -8.56 -2.05
C ARG A 207 -7.72 -7.73 -2.89
N HIS A 208 -8.05 -8.21 -4.08
CA HIS A 208 -9.05 -7.59 -4.94
C HIS A 208 -9.81 -8.64 -5.75
N LEU A 209 -11.15 -8.50 -5.83
CA LEU A 209 -12.05 -9.37 -6.62
C LEU A 209 -11.79 -10.88 -6.40
N GLY A 210 -11.62 -11.30 -5.15
CA GLY A 210 -11.38 -12.71 -4.79
C GLY A 210 -9.92 -13.14 -4.80
N VAL A 211 -9.02 -12.44 -5.50
CA VAL A 211 -7.59 -12.79 -5.58
C VAL A 211 -6.85 -12.21 -4.38
N ASN A 212 -6.18 -13.07 -3.61
CA ASN A 212 -5.25 -12.67 -2.55
C ASN A 212 -3.81 -12.73 -3.11
N TRP A 213 -3.35 -11.60 -3.64
CA TRP A 213 -2.06 -11.48 -4.29
C TRP A 213 -0.86 -11.75 -3.37
N ALA A 214 -1.00 -11.40 -2.08
CA ALA A 214 0.05 -11.64 -1.08
C ALA A 214 0.17 -13.11 -0.66
N ALA A 215 -0.86 -13.92 -0.91
CA ALA A 215 -0.92 -15.34 -0.53
C ALA A 215 -0.92 -16.28 -1.75
N MET A 216 -0.53 -15.81 -2.95
CA MET A 216 -0.35 -16.69 -4.10
C MET A 216 0.77 -17.71 -3.82
N ASN A 217 0.42 -19.00 -3.89
CA ASN A 217 1.33 -20.08 -3.54
C ASN A 217 2.27 -20.42 -4.72
N LYS A 218 3.52 -20.76 -4.40
CA LYS A 218 4.49 -21.26 -5.38
C LYS A 218 4.21 -22.69 -5.84
N SER A 219 3.54 -23.51 -5.01
CA SER A 219 3.38 -24.93 -5.24
C SER A 219 2.08 -25.33 -5.94
N ASP A 220 1.12 -24.41 -6.12
CA ASP A 220 -0.21 -24.72 -6.65
C ASP A 220 -0.46 -24.15 -8.08
N GLY A 221 0.58 -23.59 -8.70
CA GLY A 221 0.51 -22.99 -10.03
C GLY A 221 -0.24 -21.65 -10.11
N SER A 222 -0.69 -21.08 -8.99
CA SER A 222 -1.42 -19.79 -9.00
C SER A 222 -0.56 -18.65 -9.56
N ARG A 223 0.76 -18.68 -9.34
CA ARG A 223 1.71 -17.68 -9.84
C ARG A 223 2.01 -17.81 -11.34
N ALA A 224 1.86 -19.01 -11.92
CA ALA A 224 2.16 -19.28 -13.34
C ALA A 224 1.33 -18.41 -14.29
N ASN A 225 0.16 -17.94 -13.85
CA ASN A 225 -0.72 -17.09 -14.63
C ASN A 225 -0.23 -15.65 -14.79
N VAL A 226 0.73 -15.21 -13.98
CA VAL A 226 1.30 -13.86 -14.05
C VAL A 226 2.47 -13.87 -15.02
N VAL A 227 2.39 -13.06 -16.07
CA VAL A 227 3.35 -13.04 -17.19
C VAL A 227 3.78 -11.60 -17.53
N SER A 228 4.87 -11.46 -18.29
CA SER A 228 5.28 -10.15 -18.79
C SER A 228 4.30 -9.59 -19.84
N ARG A 229 4.04 -8.28 -19.76
CA ARG A 229 3.30 -7.52 -20.79
C ARG A 229 4.08 -7.28 -22.07
N PHE A 230 5.39 -7.48 -22.03
CA PHE A 230 6.28 -7.16 -23.13
C PHE A 230 6.63 -8.38 -23.94
N LYS A 231 6.66 -8.25 -25.26
CA LYS A 231 7.20 -9.30 -26.13
C LYS A 231 8.71 -9.47 -25.84
N GLY A 232 9.10 -10.67 -25.43
CA GLY A 232 10.48 -10.97 -25.02
C GLY A 232 10.87 -10.35 -23.66
N GLY A 233 9.91 -9.84 -22.91
CA GLY A 233 10.12 -9.39 -21.54
C GLY A 233 10.13 -10.53 -20.53
N THR A 234 10.60 -10.25 -19.33
CA THR A 234 10.68 -11.19 -18.21
C THR A 234 10.10 -10.57 -16.94
N LEU A 235 9.85 -11.39 -15.94
CA LEU A 235 9.56 -10.94 -14.58
C LEU A 235 10.83 -11.06 -13.75
N ILE A 236 11.18 -10.00 -13.02
CA ILE A 236 12.28 -10.02 -12.05
C ILE A 236 11.72 -9.72 -10.68
N GLN A 237 11.98 -10.63 -9.74
CA GLN A 237 11.68 -10.43 -8.32
C GLN A 237 12.97 -10.14 -7.56
N PHE A 238 12.96 -9.06 -6.79
CA PHE A 238 13.94 -8.80 -5.74
C PHE A 238 13.35 -9.21 -4.39
N ASP A 239 14.10 -9.97 -3.61
CA ASP A 239 13.67 -10.56 -2.33
C ASP A 239 14.77 -10.34 -1.29
N TYR A 240 14.43 -9.74 -0.14
CA TYR A 240 15.40 -9.49 0.91
C TYR A 240 15.82 -10.79 1.64
N GLU A 241 17.11 -10.95 1.79
CA GLU A 241 17.68 -12.10 2.47
C GLU A 241 17.54 -11.97 3.99
N SER A 242 16.82 -12.91 4.63
CA SER A 242 16.63 -12.98 6.09
C SER A 242 16.14 -11.65 6.71
N TYR A 243 15.23 -10.98 6.02
CA TYR A 243 14.93 -9.55 6.22
C TYR A 243 14.62 -9.18 7.67
N HIS A 244 13.66 -9.86 8.32
CA HIS A 244 13.31 -9.56 9.71
C HIS A 244 14.49 -9.75 10.67
N ILE A 245 15.29 -10.80 10.49
CA ILE A 245 16.48 -11.04 11.31
C ILE A 245 17.48 -9.89 11.17
N ARG A 246 17.70 -9.41 9.95
CA ARG A 246 18.60 -8.30 9.67
C ARG A 246 18.07 -6.95 10.18
N ILE A 247 16.77 -6.70 10.06
CA ILE A 247 16.14 -5.52 10.67
C ILE A 247 16.36 -5.55 12.18
N ILE A 248 16.09 -6.68 12.84
CA ILE A 248 16.29 -6.85 14.28
C ILE A 248 17.77 -6.68 14.63
N GLY A 249 18.68 -7.29 13.87
CA GLY A 249 20.11 -7.15 14.08
C GLY A 249 20.51 -5.67 14.15
N LYS A 250 20.02 -4.85 13.22
CA LYS A 250 20.27 -3.40 13.24
C LYS A 250 19.67 -2.71 14.46
N MET A 251 18.44 -3.09 14.84
CA MET A 251 17.77 -2.51 16.00
C MET A 251 18.53 -2.77 17.31
N VAL A 252 19.15 -3.95 17.44
CA VAL A 252 19.89 -4.36 18.65
C VAL A 252 21.40 -4.17 18.54
N GLY A 253 21.89 -3.58 17.46
CA GLY A 253 23.33 -3.38 17.22
C GLY A 253 24.10 -4.71 17.11
N TYR A 254 23.51 -5.72 16.44
CA TYR A 254 24.17 -6.99 16.12
C TYR A 254 24.56 -7.02 14.65
N VAL A 255 25.84 -7.26 14.37
CA VAL A 255 26.38 -7.34 13.02
C VAL A 255 26.57 -8.80 12.64
N PHE A 256 25.89 -9.24 11.58
CA PHE A 256 26.11 -10.55 10.99
C PHE A 256 27.40 -10.53 10.16
N PRO A 257 28.20 -11.63 10.17
CA PRO A 257 29.41 -11.71 9.37
C PRO A 257 29.15 -11.51 7.86
N GLU A 258 30.12 -10.96 7.18
CA GLU A 258 30.11 -10.87 5.72
C GLU A 258 30.32 -12.26 5.10
N GLY A 259 29.71 -12.48 3.92
CA GLY A 259 29.86 -13.72 3.15
C GLY A 259 29.01 -14.91 3.61
N GLU A 260 28.19 -14.73 4.65
CA GLU A 260 27.17 -15.72 5.05
C GLU A 260 25.80 -15.09 5.26
N THR A 261 24.77 -15.90 5.06
CA THR A 261 23.40 -15.47 5.34
C THR A 261 23.17 -15.44 6.86
N ALA A 262 22.19 -14.65 7.32
CA ALA A 262 21.87 -14.62 8.74
C ALA A 262 21.40 -15.99 9.25
N HIS A 263 20.75 -16.79 8.41
CA HIS A 263 20.34 -18.15 8.77
C HIS A 263 21.50 -19.14 8.85
N GLU A 264 22.49 -19.04 7.94
CA GLU A 264 23.74 -19.82 8.04
C GLU A 264 24.52 -19.51 9.31
N HIS A 265 24.60 -18.20 9.64
CA HIS A 265 25.24 -17.78 10.88
C HIS A 265 24.56 -18.38 12.12
N LEU A 266 23.23 -18.27 12.20
CA LEU A 266 22.47 -18.80 13.33
C LEU A 266 22.45 -20.33 13.37
N ALA A 267 22.49 -21.01 12.21
CA ALA A 267 22.58 -22.48 12.12
C ALA A 267 23.76 -23.05 12.90
N LYS A 268 24.90 -22.34 12.90
CA LYS A 268 26.11 -22.74 13.66
C LYS A 268 25.88 -22.78 15.17
N TYR A 269 25.08 -21.84 15.69
CA TYR A 269 24.71 -21.83 17.10
C TYR A 269 23.67 -22.89 17.45
N TYR A 270 22.74 -23.18 16.52
CA TYR A 270 21.71 -24.20 16.73
C TYR A 270 22.22 -25.63 16.55
N GLY A 271 23.32 -25.82 15.81
CA GLY A 271 23.84 -27.13 15.42
C GLY A 271 22.93 -27.85 14.42
N VAL A 272 22.30 -27.11 13.50
CA VAL A 272 21.31 -27.64 12.54
C VAL A 272 21.63 -27.13 11.12
N THR A 273 20.87 -27.61 10.13
CA THR A 273 20.97 -27.11 8.75
C THR A 273 20.44 -25.66 8.62
N THR A 274 20.79 -24.97 7.53
CA THR A 274 20.30 -23.61 7.25
C THR A 274 18.76 -23.56 7.13
N GLU A 275 18.15 -24.59 6.56
CA GLU A 275 16.68 -24.66 6.43
C GLU A 275 16.00 -24.83 7.80
N GLU A 276 16.52 -25.71 8.64
CA GLU A 276 16.04 -25.86 10.01
C GLU A 276 16.27 -24.59 10.84
N SER A 277 17.42 -23.92 10.63
CA SER A 277 17.74 -22.63 11.27
C SER A 277 16.70 -21.57 10.92
N LYS A 278 16.21 -21.54 9.67
CA LYS A 278 15.15 -20.63 9.25
C LYS A 278 13.88 -20.85 10.07
N ALA A 279 13.42 -22.09 10.18
CA ALA A 279 12.23 -22.45 10.96
C ALA A 279 12.37 -22.11 12.45
N LEU A 280 13.54 -22.44 13.04
CA LEU A 280 13.85 -22.13 14.43
C LEU A 280 13.90 -20.63 14.71
N SER A 281 14.56 -19.86 13.83
CA SER A 281 14.64 -18.41 13.95
C SER A 281 13.26 -17.75 13.92
N PHE A 282 12.38 -18.18 13.02
CA PHE A 282 11.00 -17.70 13.00
C PHE A 282 10.22 -18.08 14.27
N ARG A 283 10.39 -19.32 14.76
CA ARG A 283 9.78 -19.74 16.00
C ARG A 283 10.21 -18.84 17.16
N TYR A 284 11.51 -18.56 17.29
CA TYR A 284 12.04 -17.70 18.35
C TYR A 284 11.59 -16.25 18.23
N LEU A 285 11.57 -15.71 17.01
CA LEU A 285 11.16 -14.32 16.80
C LEU A 285 9.67 -14.06 17.05
N TYR A 286 8.82 -15.03 16.69
CA TYR A 286 7.37 -14.86 16.77
C TYR A 286 6.69 -15.59 17.92
N GLY A 287 7.27 -16.70 18.38
CA GLY A 287 6.73 -17.53 19.44
C GLY A 287 7.33 -17.28 20.82
N GLY A 288 8.45 -16.56 20.88
CA GLY A 288 9.18 -16.27 22.10
C GLY A 288 10.45 -17.10 22.27
N LEU A 289 11.38 -16.56 23.06
CA LEU A 289 12.71 -17.14 23.29
C LEU A 289 12.65 -18.17 24.44
N ASP A 290 13.10 -19.40 24.19
CA ASP A 290 13.38 -20.37 25.23
C ASP A 290 14.74 -20.14 25.90
N GLU A 291 15.06 -20.86 26.93
CA GLU A 291 16.31 -20.68 27.69
C GLU A 291 17.56 -20.96 26.83
N PHE A 292 17.48 -21.89 25.88
CA PHE A 292 18.58 -22.11 24.94
C PHE A 292 18.79 -20.93 24.01
N ALA A 293 17.73 -20.41 23.39
CA ALA A 293 17.83 -19.26 22.50
C ALA A 293 18.43 -18.05 23.22
N LYS A 294 18.10 -17.83 24.49
CA LYS A 294 18.65 -16.75 25.31
C LYS A 294 20.17 -16.86 25.54
N THR A 295 20.80 -18.01 25.31
CA THR A 295 22.26 -18.18 25.40
C THR A 295 22.98 -17.68 24.13
N ILE A 296 22.28 -17.54 23.01
CA ILE A 296 22.85 -17.11 21.73
C ILE A 296 23.03 -15.60 21.72
N PRO A 297 24.23 -15.08 21.40
CA PRO A 297 24.54 -13.65 21.52
C PRO A 297 23.60 -12.70 20.79
N PHE A 298 23.09 -13.12 19.63
CA PHE A 298 22.07 -12.39 18.91
C PHE A 298 20.77 -12.29 19.72
N PHE A 299 20.26 -13.40 20.21
CA PHE A 299 19.00 -13.45 20.92
C PHE A 299 19.07 -12.90 22.35
N GLN A 300 20.25 -12.85 22.98
CA GLN A 300 20.43 -12.10 24.23
C GLN A 300 20.08 -10.64 24.02
N LYS A 301 20.69 -9.99 22.99
CA LYS A 301 20.39 -8.61 22.64
C LYS A 301 18.92 -8.40 22.23
N VAL A 302 18.33 -9.36 21.51
CA VAL A 302 16.91 -9.33 21.14
C VAL A 302 16.03 -9.38 22.36
N ASN A 303 16.31 -10.26 23.33
CA ASN A 303 15.56 -10.36 24.57
C ASN A 303 15.56 -9.05 25.36
N ASP A 304 16.74 -8.46 25.57
CA ASP A 304 16.89 -7.20 26.30
C ASP A 304 16.11 -6.06 25.60
N TYR A 305 16.16 -6.06 24.27
CA TYR A 305 15.42 -5.09 23.48
C TYR A 305 13.89 -5.28 23.57
N ILE A 306 13.39 -6.51 23.50
CA ILE A 306 11.98 -6.86 23.68
C ILE A 306 11.48 -6.34 25.04
N GLN A 307 12.21 -6.62 26.13
CA GLN A 307 11.88 -6.15 27.46
C GLN A 307 11.82 -4.63 27.54
N SER A 308 12.83 -3.95 26.97
CA SER A 308 12.89 -2.48 26.94
C SER A 308 11.70 -1.89 26.16
N VAL A 309 11.34 -2.47 25.01
CA VAL A 309 10.21 -2.01 24.20
C VAL A 309 8.89 -2.19 24.96
N TYR A 310 8.70 -3.34 25.58
CA TYR A 310 7.48 -3.63 26.33
C TYR A 310 7.31 -2.71 27.54
N GLN A 311 8.36 -2.50 28.31
CA GLN A 311 8.35 -1.58 29.45
C GLN A 311 7.97 -0.15 29.02
N LYS A 312 8.60 0.35 27.94
CA LYS A 312 8.25 1.67 27.38
C LYS A 312 6.80 1.74 26.93
N PHE A 313 6.31 0.68 26.27
CA PHE A 313 4.93 0.59 25.83
C PHE A 313 3.93 0.62 27.00
N VAL A 314 4.18 -0.13 28.07
CA VAL A 314 3.33 -0.14 29.27
C VAL A 314 3.30 1.22 29.96
N ILE A 315 4.47 1.89 30.09
CA ILE A 315 4.57 3.19 30.75
C ILE A 315 3.91 4.31 29.91
N SER A 316 4.14 4.31 28.59
CA SER A 316 3.65 5.39 27.72
C SER A 316 2.21 5.18 27.22
N GLY A 317 1.68 3.96 27.33
CA GLY A 317 0.37 3.58 26.77
C GLY A 317 0.35 3.52 25.23
N ARG A 318 1.51 3.53 24.57
CA ARG A 318 1.62 3.55 23.10
C ARG A 318 2.92 2.92 22.60
N LEU A 319 2.86 2.31 21.42
CA LEU A 319 4.03 1.81 20.69
C LEU A 319 4.41 2.84 19.62
N THR A 320 5.61 3.38 19.67
CA THR A 320 6.10 4.37 18.70
C THR A 320 7.02 3.70 17.69
N THR A 321 6.71 3.85 16.39
CA THR A 321 7.54 3.28 15.32
C THR A 321 8.84 4.08 15.13
N PRO A 322 9.96 3.41 14.77
CA PRO A 322 11.27 4.08 14.74
C PRO A 322 11.44 5.13 13.64
N LEU A 323 10.88 4.90 12.43
CA LEU A 323 11.10 5.77 11.26
C LEU A 323 10.06 6.87 11.14
N TYR A 324 8.79 6.52 11.06
CA TYR A 324 7.71 7.49 10.82
C TYR A 324 7.16 8.08 12.10
N LYS A 325 7.63 7.61 13.28
CA LYS A 325 7.18 8.08 14.60
C LYS A 325 5.67 7.93 14.81
N ARG A 326 5.09 6.93 14.16
CA ARG A 326 3.68 6.58 14.34
C ARG A 326 3.45 6.05 15.74
N GLU A 327 2.39 6.46 16.37
CA GLU A 327 1.97 6.01 17.69
C GLU A 327 0.80 5.04 17.58
N ILE A 328 1.00 3.80 18.00
CA ILE A 328 -0.04 2.76 18.06
C ILE A 328 -0.52 2.68 19.50
N PRO A 329 -1.75 3.13 19.81
CA PRO A 329 -2.27 3.12 21.18
C PRO A 329 -2.40 1.71 21.75
N PHE A 330 -2.25 1.58 23.08
CA PHE A 330 -2.39 0.32 23.82
C PHE A 330 -3.68 -0.42 23.50
N GLN A 331 -4.80 0.32 23.40
CA GLN A 331 -6.14 -0.24 23.15
C GLN A 331 -6.29 -0.92 21.79
N ARG A 332 -5.37 -0.68 20.85
CA ARG A 332 -5.38 -1.33 19.54
C ARG A 332 -4.68 -2.68 19.51
N ILE A 333 -3.93 -3.01 20.54
CA ILE A 333 -3.23 -4.28 20.64
C ILE A 333 -4.01 -5.17 21.60
N GLU A 334 -4.82 -6.06 21.07
CA GLU A 334 -5.58 -7.03 21.87
C GLU A 334 -4.65 -7.91 22.71
N THR A 335 -4.91 -8.04 24.00
CA THR A 335 -4.11 -8.86 24.94
C THR A 335 -2.60 -8.70 24.71
N PRO A 336 -2.04 -7.48 24.91
CA PRO A 336 -0.64 -7.23 24.63
C PRO A 336 0.26 -8.00 25.59
N ASN A 337 1.31 -8.60 25.02
CA ASN A 337 2.44 -9.17 25.74
C ASN A 337 3.73 -8.75 25.05
N GLU A 338 4.87 -9.04 25.65
CA GLU A 338 6.19 -8.66 25.18
C GLU A 338 6.42 -9.03 23.72
N GLN A 339 6.15 -10.28 23.37
CA GLN A 339 6.37 -10.82 22.03
C GLN A 339 5.43 -10.18 20.99
N LYS A 340 4.16 -10.00 21.34
CA LYS A 340 3.16 -9.41 20.43
C LYS A 340 3.45 -7.95 20.14
N VAL A 341 3.82 -7.18 21.18
CA VAL A 341 4.20 -5.76 21.02
C VAL A 341 5.45 -5.64 20.14
N PHE A 342 6.45 -6.50 20.38
CA PHE A 342 7.65 -6.53 19.55
C PHE A 342 7.36 -6.91 18.10
N ASN A 343 6.51 -7.92 17.86
CA ASN A 343 6.10 -8.29 16.51
C ASN A 343 5.40 -7.18 15.77
N TYR A 344 4.58 -6.39 16.45
CA TYR A 344 3.93 -5.21 15.84
C TYR A 344 4.93 -4.12 15.50
N LEU A 345 5.91 -3.88 16.38
CA LEU A 345 7.00 -2.94 16.11
C LEU A 345 7.81 -3.35 14.89
N LEU A 346 8.19 -4.63 14.82
CA LEU A 346 8.96 -5.19 13.72
C LEU A 346 8.23 -5.08 12.37
N GLN A 347 6.95 -5.49 12.34
CA GLN A 347 6.13 -5.39 11.13
C GLN A 347 5.89 -3.94 10.70
N ALA A 348 5.69 -3.03 11.64
CA ALA A 348 5.53 -1.62 11.32
C ALA A 348 6.83 -1.04 10.75
N LEU A 349 7.98 -1.35 11.35
CA LEU A 349 9.29 -0.90 10.87
C LEU A 349 9.61 -1.46 9.48
N GLU A 350 9.39 -2.76 9.25
CA GLU A 350 9.50 -3.38 7.91
C GLU A 350 8.67 -2.60 6.89
N THR A 351 7.42 -2.32 7.23
CA THR A 351 6.48 -1.60 6.36
C THR A 351 6.98 -0.18 6.03
N GLU A 352 7.45 0.55 7.03
CA GLU A 352 7.96 1.91 6.86
C GLU A 352 9.23 1.94 5.99
N ILE A 353 10.12 0.95 6.13
CA ILE A 353 11.30 0.80 5.26
C ILE A 353 10.83 0.51 3.83
N ASN A 354 9.91 -0.43 3.67
CA ASN A 354 9.45 -0.87 2.35
C ASN A 354 8.68 0.21 1.60
N TYR A 355 7.92 1.06 2.27
CA TYR A 355 7.26 2.19 1.61
C TYR A 355 8.26 3.12 0.91
N LYS A 356 9.40 3.41 1.54
CA LYS A 356 10.48 4.17 0.91
C LYS A 356 11.08 3.42 -0.28
N LYS A 357 11.25 2.09 -0.16
CA LYS A 357 11.79 1.27 -1.25
C LYS A 357 10.84 1.13 -2.43
N ILE A 358 9.54 1.03 -2.18
CA ILE A 358 8.53 1.06 -3.25
C ILE A 358 8.61 2.39 -4.02
N GLU A 359 8.72 3.51 -3.31
CA GLU A 359 8.87 4.83 -3.92
C GLU A 359 10.13 4.91 -4.80
N GLU A 360 11.31 4.49 -4.29
CA GLU A 360 12.56 4.43 -5.04
C GLU A 360 12.45 3.57 -6.32
N VAL A 361 11.78 2.40 -6.24
CA VAL A 361 11.56 1.51 -7.40
C VAL A 361 10.60 2.12 -8.40
N LEU A 362 9.52 2.75 -7.95
CA LEU A 362 8.57 3.41 -8.85
C LEU A 362 9.19 4.63 -9.55
N GLU A 363 9.99 5.42 -8.84
CA GLU A 363 10.76 6.53 -9.42
C GLU A 363 11.76 6.03 -10.47
N TRP A 364 12.43 4.90 -10.20
CA TRP A 364 13.27 4.27 -11.20
C TRP A 364 12.48 3.85 -12.46
N CYS A 365 11.25 3.38 -12.30
CA CYS A 365 10.37 3.01 -13.41
C CYS A 365 9.81 4.22 -14.18
N ASP A 366 9.85 5.44 -13.59
CA ASP A 366 9.36 6.64 -14.27
C ASP A 366 10.22 6.96 -15.50
N GLY A 367 9.54 7.18 -16.64
CA GLY A 367 10.21 7.39 -17.93
C GLY A 367 10.76 6.12 -18.60
N ARG A 368 10.76 4.97 -17.91
CA ARG A 368 11.15 3.67 -18.46
C ARG A 368 9.93 2.83 -18.83
N ARG A 369 10.14 1.79 -19.64
CA ARG A 369 9.07 0.87 -20.05
C ARG A 369 8.72 -0.14 -18.97
N SER A 370 9.72 -0.65 -18.25
CA SER A 370 9.55 -1.58 -17.13
C SER A 370 8.67 -1.01 -16.04
N LYS A 371 7.91 -1.89 -15.36
CA LYS A 371 6.95 -1.48 -14.33
C LYS A 371 7.06 -2.37 -13.10
N MET A 372 7.11 -1.78 -11.91
CA MET A 372 6.83 -2.51 -10.68
C MET A 372 5.35 -2.88 -10.68
N ILE A 373 5.03 -4.16 -10.52
CA ILE A 373 3.66 -4.68 -10.67
C ILE A 373 3.10 -5.28 -9.38
N LEU A 374 3.97 -5.71 -8.46
CA LEU A 374 3.53 -6.33 -7.22
C LEU A 374 4.55 -6.08 -6.11
N TYR A 375 4.04 -5.86 -4.91
CA TYR A 375 4.76 -5.84 -3.65
C TYR A 375 4.15 -6.87 -2.71
N THR A 376 4.97 -7.76 -2.18
CA THR A 376 4.56 -8.81 -1.26
C THR A 376 5.54 -8.89 -0.09
N TYR A 377 5.34 -8.05 0.92
CA TYR A 377 6.09 -7.98 2.17
C TYR A 377 7.60 -7.67 1.98
N ASP A 378 8.42 -8.68 1.76
CA ASP A 378 9.87 -8.60 1.57
C ASP A 378 10.30 -8.67 0.10
N ALA A 379 9.34 -8.77 -0.84
CA ALA A 379 9.60 -8.96 -2.26
C ALA A 379 8.96 -7.89 -3.15
N PHE A 380 9.69 -7.50 -4.20
CA PHE A 380 9.30 -6.53 -5.22
C PHE A 380 9.34 -7.20 -6.59
N LEU A 381 8.20 -7.31 -7.26
CA LEU A 381 8.09 -7.92 -8.58
C LEU A 381 8.00 -6.85 -9.66
N ILE A 382 8.91 -6.91 -10.63
CA ILE A 382 9.00 -5.98 -11.74
C ILE A 382 8.75 -6.72 -13.05
N ASP A 383 7.88 -6.17 -13.88
CA ASP A 383 7.67 -6.58 -15.27
C ASP A 383 8.65 -5.81 -16.15
N VAL A 384 9.63 -6.53 -16.70
CA VAL A 384 10.86 -5.98 -17.26
C VAL A 384 10.80 -5.95 -18.77
N HIS A 385 10.97 -4.76 -19.34
CA HIS A 385 11.20 -4.59 -20.76
C HIS A 385 12.65 -4.98 -21.12
N PRO A 386 12.91 -5.71 -22.22
CA PRO A 386 14.26 -6.18 -22.57
C PRO A 386 15.34 -5.09 -22.58
N GLN A 387 15.00 -3.87 -23.01
CA GLN A 387 15.96 -2.75 -23.06
C GLN A 387 16.36 -2.18 -21.70
N ASP A 388 15.56 -2.43 -20.66
CA ASP A 388 15.83 -1.89 -19.32
C ASP A 388 16.57 -2.90 -18.41
N ARG A 389 16.66 -4.18 -18.83
CA ARG A 389 17.05 -5.31 -17.98
C ARG A 389 18.40 -5.14 -17.28
N ASP A 390 19.46 -4.84 -18.03
CA ASP A 390 20.82 -4.78 -17.46
C ASP A 390 21.00 -3.59 -16.51
N ASN A 391 20.42 -2.44 -16.85
CA ASN A 391 20.40 -1.28 -15.96
C ASN A 391 19.56 -1.55 -14.72
N LEU A 392 18.41 -2.24 -14.87
CA LEU A 392 17.54 -2.60 -13.76
C LEU A 392 18.27 -3.41 -12.71
N LEU A 393 18.93 -4.49 -13.09
CA LEU A 393 19.64 -5.36 -12.14
C LEU A 393 20.69 -4.57 -11.34
N LYS A 394 21.53 -3.80 -12.02
CA LYS A 394 22.57 -3.02 -11.37
C LYS A 394 22.04 -1.93 -10.46
N GLU A 395 21.11 -1.10 -10.99
CA GLU A 395 20.64 0.10 -10.30
C GLU A 395 19.67 -0.22 -9.16
N LEU A 396 18.73 -1.16 -9.36
CA LEU A 396 17.78 -1.53 -8.33
C LEU A 396 18.38 -2.39 -7.23
N THR A 397 19.31 -3.32 -7.53
CA THR A 397 20.04 -4.01 -6.46
C THR A 397 20.74 -2.99 -5.56
N THR A 398 21.50 -2.06 -6.15
CA THR A 398 22.18 -1.00 -5.38
C THR A 398 21.20 -0.15 -4.56
N ALA A 399 20.04 0.21 -5.13
CA ALA A 399 19.04 1.02 -4.44
C ALA A 399 18.37 0.26 -3.27
N LEU A 400 18.01 -0.99 -3.49
CA LEU A 400 17.36 -1.82 -2.49
C LEU A 400 18.32 -2.17 -1.33
N GLU A 401 19.58 -2.44 -1.62
CA GLU A 401 20.61 -2.74 -0.63
C GLU A 401 21.08 -1.53 0.19
N ARG A 402 20.73 -0.32 -0.24
CA ARG A 402 20.95 0.87 0.59
C ARG A 402 20.26 0.71 1.94
N GLY A 403 21.03 0.74 2.99
CA GLY A 403 20.58 0.41 4.33
C GLY A 403 21.13 -0.93 4.82
N GLY A 404 21.92 -1.68 3.99
CA GLY A 404 22.64 -2.90 4.34
C GLY A 404 21.70 -4.11 4.55
N PHE A 405 20.71 -4.24 3.69
CA PHE A 405 19.85 -5.42 3.58
C PHE A 405 20.13 -6.09 2.24
N PRO A 406 20.84 -7.24 2.21
CA PRO A 406 21.13 -7.95 0.97
C PRO A 406 19.86 -8.40 0.24
N VAL A 407 19.88 -8.31 -1.08
CA VAL A 407 18.77 -8.73 -1.95
C VAL A 407 19.21 -9.87 -2.85
N ARG A 408 18.33 -10.81 -3.09
CA ARG A 408 18.48 -11.81 -4.15
C ARG A 408 17.55 -11.43 -5.31
N ALA A 409 18.09 -11.53 -6.53
CA ALA A 409 17.30 -11.34 -7.74
C ALA A 409 16.97 -12.68 -8.38
N TYR A 410 15.70 -12.82 -8.78
CA TYR A 410 15.17 -13.99 -9.46
C TYR A 410 14.53 -13.54 -10.77
N GLU A 411 14.70 -14.30 -11.84
CA GLU A 411 14.14 -13.98 -13.15
C GLU A 411 13.40 -15.18 -13.76
N GLY A 412 12.32 -14.90 -14.49
CA GLY A 412 11.56 -15.94 -15.18
C GLY A 412 10.59 -15.38 -16.22
N SER A 413 10.03 -16.27 -17.05
CA SER A 413 9.01 -15.92 -18.04
C SER A 413 7.62 -15.74 -17.41
N ASN A 414 7.40 -16.31 -16.24
CA ASN A 414 6.21 -16.09 -15.41
C ASN A 414 6.60 -16.07 -13.93
N TYR A 415 5.66 -15.75 -13.06
CA TYR A 415 5.93 -15.57 -11.63
C TYR A 415 6.19 -16.88 -10.86
N ASP A 416 5.91 -18.05 -11.47
CA ASP A 416 6.12 -19.36 -10.83
C ASP A 416 7.51 -19.95 -11.13
N ASN A 417 8.05 -19.68 -12.30
CA ASN A 417 9.32 -20.27 -12.76
C ASN A 417 10.54 -19.35 -12.58
N LEU A 418 10.52 -18.51 -11.55
CA LEU A 418 11.62 -17.63 -11.23
C LEU A 418 12.85 -18.42 -10.75
N VAL A 419 14.01 -18.17 -11.36
CA VAL A 419 15.31 -18.75 -10.98
C VAL A 419 16.26 -17.66 -10.49
N VAL A 420 17.13 -18.00 -9.55
CA VAL A 420 18.14 -17.08 -9.00
C VAL A 420 19.09 -16.64 -10.11
N ILE A 421 19.33 -15.33 -10.21
CA ILE A 421 20.28 -14.75 -11.15
C ILE A 421 21.35 -13.89 -10.47
N GLN A 422 21.13 -13.50 -9.21
CA GLN A 422 22.06 -12.73 -8.39
C GLN A 422 21.79 -12.99 -6.90
#